data_7bb8ccc841bd71f91c1e30f113d67878
#
_entry.id   7bb8ccc841bd71f91c1e30f113d67878
#
_cell.length_a   1.000
_cell.length_b   1.000
_cell.length_c   1.000
_cell.angle_alpha   90.00
_cell.angle_beta   90.00
_cell.angle_gamma   90.00
#
_symmetry.space_group_name_H-M   'P 1'
#
loop_
_entity.id
_entity.type
_entity.pdbx_description
1 polymer ?
#
loop_
_entity_poly.entity_id
_entity_poly.type
_entity_poly.pdbx_seq_one_letter_code
_entity_poly.pdbx_strand_id
1 'polypeptide(L)'
;MFEDDYLLRLIKEMVRTVLKLVFNLELKDDDPVSVVFESENAEKMLYMLTDLTDLGFIDDAENQLYDFTQNPKDMEALKVALLFYSHLNQMDNEFLEDHDYSRDEVVSGVKDVLERYHLDSMSALF
;
A
#
# COMPACT_ATOMS: atom_id res chain seq x y z
N MET A 1 -1.42 -19.30 9.90
CA MET A 1 -2.75 -18.76 10.23
C MET A 1 -2.71 -17.60 11.18
N PHE A 2 -2.23 -17.78 12.40
CA PHE A 2 -2.12 -16.64 13.33
C PHE A 2 -1.18 -15.55 12.83
N GLU A 3 -0.10 -15.94 12.16
CA GLU A 3 0.88 -15.04 11.60
C GLU A 3 0.27 -14.18 10.48
N ASP A 4 -0.53 -14.80 9.60
CA ASP A 4 -1.18 -14.08 8.50
C ASP A 4 -2.21 -13.07 9.02
N ASP A 5 -2.97 -13.41 10.05
CA ASP A 5 -3.92 -12.49 10.68
C ASP A 5 -3.20 -11.32 11.35
N TYR A 6 -2.07 -11.59 12.00
CA TYR A 6 -1.23 -10.56 12.60
C TYR A 6 -0.69 -9.62 11.54
N LEU A 7 -0.14 -10.16 10.45
CA LEU A 7 0.42 -9.36 9.37
C LEU A 7 -0.64 -8.52 8.67
N LEU A 8 -1.83 -9.10 8.45
CA LEU A 8 -2.95 -8.38 7.84
C LEU A 8 -3.29 -7.11 8.63
N ARG A 9 -3.37 -7.24 9.96
CA ARG A 9 -3.66 -6.10 10.84
C ARG A 9 -2.52 -5.11 10.89
N LEU A 10 -1.27 -5.61 10.93
CA LEU A 10 -0.10 -4.74 10.92
C LEU A 10 -0.06 -3.87 9.66
N ILE A 11 -0.29 -4.46 8.49
CA ILE A 11 -0.31 -3.74 7.23
C ILE A 11 -1.40 -2.68 7.25
N LYS A 12 -2.60 -3.05 7.69
CA LYS A 12 -3.72 -2.13 7.80
C LYS A 12 -3.36 -0.93 8.68
N GLU A 13 -2.76 -1.17 9.84
CA GLU A 13 -2.36 -0.10 10.75
C GLU A 13 -1.26 0.77 10.17
N MET A 14 -0.28 0.18 9.52
CA MET A 14 0.80 0.95 8.88
C MET A 14 0.24 1.93 7.87
N VAL A 15 -0.60 1.46 6.95
CA VAL A 15 -1.19 2.29 5.91
C VAL A 15 -2.05 3.41 6.54
N ARG A 16 -2.94 3.05 7.45
CA ARG A 16 -3.85 4.02 8.06
C ARG A 16 -3.11 5.07 8.88
N THR A 17 -2.10 4.66 9.64
CA THR A 17 -1.32 5.59 10.47
C THR A 17 -0.57 6.60 9.60
N VAL A 18 0.07 6.13 8.53
CA VAL A 18 0.79 7.03 7.62
C VAL A 18 -0.18 8.02 6.96
N LEU A 19 -1.34 7.55 6.51
CA LEU A 19 -2.35 8.43 5.91
C LEU A 19 -2.83 9.48 6.90
N LYS A 20 -3.06 9.10 8.16
CA LYS A 20 -3.50 10.04 9.19
C LYS A 20 -2.44 11.08 9.50
N LEU A 21 -1.19 10.66 9.69
CA LEU A 21 -0.13 11.55 10.16
C LEU A 21 0.47 12.40 9.05
N VAL A 22 0.62 11.85 7.85
CA VAL A 22 1.24 12.56 6.73
C VAL A 22 0.23 13.43 5.99
N PHE A 23 -0.99 12.92 5.79
CA PHE A 23 -2.02 13.63 5.00
C PHE A 23 -3.13 14.23 5.87
N ASN A 24 -3.02 14.10 7.19
CA ASN A 24 -3.99 14.65 8.14
C ASN A 24 -5.42 14.19 7.86
N LEU A 25 -5.58 12.91 7.52
CA LEU A 25 -6.90 12.33 7.26
C LEU A 25 -7.54 11.83 8.54
N GLU A 26 -8.86 12.01 8.65
CA GLU A 26 -9.65 11.44 9.73
C GLU A 26 -10.23 10.11 9.23
N LEU A 27 -9.74 9.01 9.79
CA LEU A 27 -10.21 7.67 9.45
C LEU A 27 -10.79 7.02 10.70
N LYS A 28 -12.02 6.57 10.61
CA LYS A 28 -12.65 5.75 11.65
C LYS A 28 -12.19 4.30 11.51
N ASP A 29 -12.17 3.56 12.61
CA ASP A 29 -11.56 2.23 12.68
C ASP A 29 -12.06 1.25 11.62
N ASP A 30 -13.35 1.31 11.27
CA ASP A 30 -13.96 0.37 10.33
C ASP A 30 -14.22 0.97 8.95
N ASP A 31 -13.88 2.24 8.73
CA ASP A 31 -14.11 2.88 7.44
C ASP A 31 -13.14 2.35 6.37
N PRO A 32 -13.61 2.15 5.14
CA PRO A 32 -12.71 1.84 4.04
C PRO A 32 -11.70 2.97 3.85
N VAL A 33 -10.45 2.61 3.55
CA VAL A 33 -9.43 3.61 3.27
C VAL A 33 -9.72 4.22 1.90
N SER A 34 -9.97 5.52 1.89
CA SER A 34 -10.12 6.28 0.65
C SER A 34 -9.47 7.65 0.81
N VAL A 35 -8.93 8.17 -0.28
CA VAL A 35 -8.31 9.49 -0.30
C VAL A 35 -8.77 10.24 -1.55
N VAL A 36 -8.71 11.57 -1.47
CA VAL A 36 -8.96 12.42 -2.63
C VAL A 36 -7.63 12.69 -3.31
N PHE A 37 -7.56 12.43 -4.61
CA PHE A 37 -6.39 12.74 -5.41
C PHE A 37 -6.52 14.11 -6.03
N GLU A 38 -5.45 14.90 -5.97
CA GLU A 38 -5.35 16.15 -6.70
C GLU A 38 -4.78 15.94 -8.10
N SER A 39 -4.08 14.82 -8.30
CA SER A 39 -3.48 14.45 -9.57
C SER A 39 -4.32 13.40 -10.27
N GLU A 40 -4.80 13.72 -11.47
CA GLU A 40 -5.52 12.77 -12.31
C GLU A 40 -4.63 11.58 -12.71
N ASN A 41 -3.35 11.85 -12.97
CA ASN A 41 -2.38 10.80 -13.30
C ASN A 41 -2.22 9.81 -12.15
N ALA A 42 -2.17 10.30 -10.91
CA ALA A 42 -2.05 9.43 -9.74
C ALA A 42 -3.29 8.53 -9.60
N GLU A 43 -4.47 9.09 -9.76
CA GLU A 43 -5.72 8.33 -9.69
C GLU A 43 -5.76 7.24 -10.75
N LYS A 44 -5.38 7.57 -12.00
CA LYS A 44 -5.33 6.61 -13.10
C LYS A 44 -4.30 5.51 -12.83
N MET A 45 -3.14 5.89 -12.27
CA MET A 45 -2.12 4.91 -11.91
C MET A 45 -2.66 3.91 -10.89
N LEU A 46 -3.36 4.39 -9.87
CA LEU A 46 -3.94 3.50 -8.87
C LEU A 46 -4.90 2.50 -9.50
N TYR A 47 -5.79 2.96 -10.38
CA TYR A 47 -6.74 2.06 -11.04
C TYR A 47 -6.01 1.00 -11.87
N MET A 48 -4.97 1.40 -12.61
CA MET A 48 -4.19 0.45 -13.40
C MET A 48 -3.50 -0.59 -12.51
N LEU A 49 -2.91 -0.15 -11.39
CA LEU A 49 -2.22 -1.05 -10.46
C LEU A 49 -3.18 -2.04 -9.80
N THR A 50 -4.38 -1.57 -9.42
CA THR A 50 -5.37 -2.46 -8.81
C THR A 50 -5.92 -3.45 -9.83
N ASP A 51 -6.12 -3.04 -11.08
CA ASP A 51 -6.54 -3.94 -12.15
C ASP A 51 -5.50 -5.03 -12.40
N LEU A 52 -4.21 -4.67 -12.47
CA LEU A 52 -3.13 -5.64 -12.62
C LEU A 52 -3.11 -6.64 -11.46
N THR A 53 -3.29 -6.13 -10.24
CA THR A 53 -3.32 -6.98 -9.04
C THR A 53 -4.48 -7.96 -9.09
N ASP A 54 -5.67 -7.50 -9.45
CA ASP A 54 -6.87 -8.34 -9.51
C ASP A 54 -6.72 -9.45 -10.55
N LEU A 55 -5.94 -9.19 -11.61
CA LEU A 55 -5.64 -10.18 -12.65
C LEU A 55 -4.47 -11.10 -12.26
N GLY A 56 -3.83 -10.86 -11.12
CA GLY A 56 -2.72 -11.69 -10.64
C GLY A 56 -1.34 -11.21 -11.07
N PHE A 57 -1.23 -10.09 -11.78
CA PHE A 57 0.05 -9.53 -12.23
C PHE A 57 0.68 -8.63 -11.15
N ILE A 58 0.92 -9.21 -9.96
CA ILE A 58 1.40 -8.47 -8.79
C ILE A 58 2.81 -7.91 -9.02
N ASP A 59 3.70 -8.72 -9.61
CA ASP A 59 5.08 -8.27 -9.86
C ASP A 59 5.11 -7.09 -10.84
N ASP A 60 4.30 -7.16 -11.89
CA ASP A 60 4.21 -6.06 -12.86
C ASP A 60 3.67 -4.80 -12.20
N ALA A 61 2.66 -4.95 -11.34
CA ALA A 61 2.10 -3.82 -10.61
C ALA A 61 3.15 -3.19 -9.70
N GLU A 62 3.90 -3.99 -8.96
CA GLU A 62 4.95 -3.48 -8.07
C GLU A 62 6.08 -2.80 -8.83
N ASN A 63 6.47 -3.33 -9.98
CA ASN A 63 7.50 -2.71 -10.81
C ASN A 63 7.06 -1.33 -11.30
N GLN A 64 5.82 -1.21 -11.73
CA GLN A 64 5.28 0.09 -12.14
C GLN A 64 5.14 1.06 -10.97
N LEU A 65 4.72 0.56 -9.81
CA LEU A 65 4.66 1.37 -8.60
C LEU A 65 6.05 1.88 -8.21
N TYR A 66 7.05 1.02 -8.28
CA TYR A 66 8.44 1.39 -7.98
C TYR A 66 8.87 2.57 -8.85
N ASP A 67 8.65 2.48 -10.16
CA ASP A 67 9.01 3.55 -11.08
C ASP A 67 8.23 4.84 -10.79
N PHE A 68 6.97 4.71 -10.41
CA PHE A 68 6.09 5.84 -10.14
C PHE A 68 6.44 6.58 -8.84
N THR A 69 7.11 5.90 -7.90
CA THR A 69 7.40 6.44 -6.56
C THR A 69 8.87 6.81 -6.37
N GLN A 70 9.57 7.21 -7.42
CA GLN A 70 10.99 7.53 -7.33
C GLN A 70 11.27 8.92 -6.78
N ASN A 71 10.31 9.84 -6.88
CA ASN A 71 10.48 11.19 -6.35
C ASN A 71 9.86 11.29 -4.94
N PRO A 72 10.69 11.42 -3.89
CA PRO A 72 10.15 11.48 -2.51
C PRO A 72 9.36 12.75 -2.22
N LYS A 73 9.33 13.71 -3.13
CA LYS A 73 8.51 14.92 -2.99
C LYS A 73 7.13 14.76 -3.61
N ASP A 74 6.92 13.70 -4.38
CA ASP A 74 5.63 13.44 -5.03
C ASP A 74 4.70 12.75 -4.04
N MET A 75 3.94 13.54 -3.29
CA MET A 75 3.04 13.05 -2.26
C MET A 75 1.82 12.36 -2.84
N GLU A 76 1.41 12.69 -4.07
CA GLU A 76 0.34 11.98 -4.74
C GLU A 76 0.75 10.53 -5.04
N ALA A 77 2.00 10.32 -5.46
CA ALA A 77 2.52 8.97 -5.67
C ALA A 77 2.57 8.17 -4.36
N LEU A 78 2.86 8.82 -3.23
CA LEU A 78 2.81 8.15 -1.92
C LEU A 78 1.40 7.65 -1.61
N LYS A 79 0.38 8.46 -1.89
CA LYS A 79 -1.02 8.03 -1.72
C LYS A 79 -1.31 6.78 -2.55
N VAL A 80 -0.86 6.76 -3.81
CA VAL A 80 -1.03 5.60 -4.69
C VAL A 80 -0.39 4.36 -4.07
N ALA A 81 0.83 4.48 -3.59
CA ALA A 81 1.55 3.35 -2.99
C ALA A 81 0.81 2.78 -1.79
N LEU A 82 0.36 3.65 -0.88
CA LEU A 82 -0.35 3.21 0.32
C LEU A 82 -1.67 2.54 -0.03
N LEU A 83 -2.42 3.09 -0.98
CA LEU A 83 -3.70 2.49 -1.40
C LEU A 83 -3.51 1.21 -2.19
N PHE A 84 -2.43 1.11 -2.97
CA PHE A 84 -2.08 -0.13 -3.66
C PHE A 84 -1.85 -1.26 -2.65
N TYR A 85 -1.02 -1.03 -1.62
CA TYR A 85 -0.74 -2.06 -0.63
C TYR A 85 -1.97 -2.35 0.24
N SER A 86 -2.82 -1.36 0.49
CA SER A 86 -4.11 -1.60 1.15
C SER A 86 -4.98 -2.54 0.33
N HIS A 87 -5.05 -2.32 -0.98
CA HIS A 87 -5.80 -3.18 -1.90
C HIS A 87 -5.23 -4.60 -1.92
N LEU A 88 -3.91 -4.71 -2.04
CA LEU A 88 -3.23 -6.01 -2.05
C LEU A 88 -3.47 -6.77 -0.75
N ASN A 89 -3.51 -6.06 0.39
CA ASN A 89 -3.76 -6.66 1.69
C ASN A 89 -5.19 -7.20 1.84
N GLN A 90 -6.12 -6.76 1.00
CA GLN A 90 -7.51 -7.26 1.00
C GLN A 90 -7.66 -8.59 0.28
N MET A 91 -6.66 -9.01 -0.48
CA MET A 91 -6.66 -10.31 -1.14
C MET A 91 -6.59 -11.42 -0.11
N ASP A 92 -7.26 -12.54 -0.36
CA ASP A 92 -7.20 -13.65 0.58
C ASP A 92 -5.86 -14.42 0.44
N ASN A 93 -5.59 -15.27 1.41
CA ASN A 93 -4.31 -16.01 1.45
C ASN A 93 -4.18 -16.95 0.25
N GLU A 94 -5.26 -17.55 -0.19
CA GLU A 94 -5.26 -18.46 -1.34
C GLU A 94 -4.86 -17.72 -2.61
N PHE A 95 -5.42 -16.52 -2.82
CA PHE A 95 -5.08 -15.70 -3.98
C PHE A 95 -3.58 -15.36 -3.98
N LEU A 96 -3.06 -14.94 -2.84
CA LEU A 96 -1.64 -14.58 -2.73
C LEU A 96 -0.74 -15.78 -2.99
N GLU A 97 -1.04 -16.93 -2.39
CA GLU A 97 -0.27 -18.16 -2.59
C GLU A 97 -0.29 -18.60 -4.06
N ASP A 98 -1.45 -18.52 -4.72
CA ASP A 98 -1.61 -18.90 -6.12
C ASP A 98 -0.75 -18.03 -7.06
N HIS A 99 -0.35 -16.85 -6.60
CA HIS A 99 0.46 -15.92 -7.38
C HIS A 99 1.88 -15.75 -6.80
N ASP A 100 2.32 -16.73 -6.02
CA ASP A 100 3.66 -16.75 -5.41
C ASP A 100 3.96 -15.47 -4.62
N TYR A 101 2.98 -15.01 -3.86
CA TYR A 101 3.10 -13.79 -3.07
C TYR A 101 2.70 -14.05 -1.62
N SER A 102 3.24 -13.26 -0.68
CA SER A 102 2.96 -13.43 0.73
C SER A 102 2.69 -12.10 1.43
N ARG A 103 2.06 -12.15 2.60
CA ARG A 103 1.84 -10.94 3.39
C ARG A 103 3.15 -10.36 3.94
N ASP A 104 4.17 -11.18 4.13
CA ASP A 104 5.50 -10.68 4.48
C ASP A 104 6.04 -9.75 3.38
N GLU A 105 5.78 -10.08 2.12
CA GLU A 105 6.19 -9.24 1.00
C GLU A 105 5.39 -7.94 0.96
N VAL A 106 4.11 -7.95 1.37
CA VAL A 106 3.33 -6.72 1.49
C VAL A 106 3.93 -5.80 2.56
N VAL A 107 4.27 -6.37 3.73
CA VAL A 107 4.94 -5.59 4.80
C VAL A 107 6.24 -4.98 4.28
N SER A 108 7.07 -5.78 3.61
CA SER A 108 8.32 -5.30 3.02
C SER A 108 8.09 -4.18 2.03
N GLY A 109 7.07 -4.31 1.20
CA GLY A 109 6.72 -3.28 0.21
C GLY A 109 6.33 -1.96 0.86
N VAL A 110 5.51 -2.00 1.90
CA VAL A 110 5.13 -0.78 2.63
C VAL A 110 6.36 -0.14 3.27
N LYS A 111 7.22 -0.93 3.91
CA LYS A 111 8.45 -0.43 4.54
C LYS A 111 9.39 0.21 3.51
N ASP A 112 9.52 -0.39 2.34
CA ASP A 112 10.36 0.15 1.27
C ASP A 112 9.83 1.51 0.78
N VAL A 113 8.52 1.65 0.67
CA VAL A 113 7.90 2.94 0.31
C VAL A 113 8.20 3.98 1.38
N LEU A 114 8.02 3.64 2.65
CA LEU A 114 8.31 4.57 3.75
C LEU A 114 9.78 5.00 3.72
N GLU A 115 10.69 4.07 3.46
CA GLU A 115 12.12 4.39 3.36
C GLU A 115 12.40 5.35 2.20
N ARG A 116 11.82 5.10 1.02
CA ARG A 116 12.00 5.98 -0.15
C ARG A 116 11.49 7.39 0.11
N TYR A 117 10.45 7.54 0.92
CA TYR A 117 9.86 8.84 1.24
C TYR A 117 10.43 9.44 2.53
N HIS A 118 11.51 8.86 3.07
CA HIS A 118 12.18 9.31 4.31
C HIS A 118 11.22 9.30 5.51
N LEU A 119 10.31 8.33 5.52
CA LEU A 119 9.33 8.13 6.60
C LEU A 119 9.62 6.84 7.39
N ASP A 120 10.81 6.28 7.22
CA ASP A 120 11.19 5.02 7.87
C ASP A 120 11.18 5.10 9.39
N SER A 121 11.39 6.29 9.97
CA SER A 121 11.26 6.49 11.42
C SER A 121 9.86 6.15 11.94
N MET A 122 8.83 6.24 11.08
CA MET A 122 7.47 5.86 11.45
C MET A 122 7.31 4.37 11.67
N SER A 123 8.22 3.55 11.15
CA SER A 123 8.22 2.11 11.40
C SER A 123 8.30 1.78 12.89
N ALA A 124 8.87 2.66 13.71
CA ALA A 124 8.96 2.48 15.14
C ALA A 124 7.61 2.56 15.85
N LEU A 125 6.56 3.04 15.16
CA LEU A 125 5.21 3.14 15.70
C LEU A 125 4.46 1.79 15.67
N PHE A 126 5.02 0.79 15.01
CA PHE A 126 4.32 -0.49 14.79
C PHE A 126 4.95 -1.68 15.49
#